data_68d6d12c80056327a92084f25b8683ac
#
_entry.id   68d6d12c80056327a92084f25b8683ac
#
_cell.length_a   1.000
_cell.length_b   1.000
_cell.length_c   1.000
_cell.angle_alpha   90.00
_cell.angle_beta   90.00
_cell.angle_gamma   90.00
#
_symmetry.space_group_name_H-M   'P 1'
#
loop_
_entity.id
_entity.type
_entity.pdbx_description
1 polymer ?
#
loop_
_entity_poly.entity_id
_entity_poly.type
_entity_poly.pdbx_seq_one_letter_code
_entity_poly.pdbx_strand_id
1 'polypeptide(L)'
;MVKAVRFSRFGGPEVLEIVNLPDPHPGPGEIRIAVRAAGVNPSDWKKRQGLMDEELPQTLGYEAAGVVDELGEGVDGVAAGDRVFGFSAEGAAQAELAVLSWYAPVPPSLDFAGAAALPAAVETATRALDQLGVTGGSTLLVNGASGSVGSAAVQLAVARGARVIGTASPANHDYLRTLGAEPVAYGDGLTGRVRALAPDGVSTALDAAGSGVLPELIELAGGPGHVLTIADFAGAKEYGVRFSSGESGRALHALDDIGELTESGRFSLPVARTFPLAEVAEAHRVSENGHLRGKLVLLVG
;
A
#
# COMPACT_ATOMS: atom_id res chain seq x y z
N MET A 1 -20.18 5.44 21.20
CA MET A 1 -19.23 6.50 20.76
C MET A 1 -17.84 5.91 20.68
N VAL A 2 -17.22 6.02 19.52
CA VAL A 2 -15.94 5.39 19.16
C VAL A 2 -14.89 6.47 18.89
N LYS A 3 -13.66 6.27 19.34
CA LYS A 3 -12.56 7.17 19.02
C LYS A 3 -12.07 6.92 17.59
N ALA A 4 -11.88 8.03 16.85
CA ALA A 4 -11.38 7.99 15.48
C ALA A 4 -10.43 9.16 15.21
N VAL A 5 -9.52 8.97 14.27
CA VAL A 5 -8.64 10.03 13.75
C VAL A 5 -9.42 10.90 12.77
N ARG A 6 -9.40 12.21 13.00
CA ARG A 6 -10.08 13.21 12.18
C ARG A 6 -9.26 14.47 12.02
N PHE A 7 -9.50 15.21 10.94
CA PHE A 7 -9.05 16.58 10.79
C PHE A 7 -10.16 17.44 10.20
N SER A 8 -10.23 18.71 10.63
CA SER A 8 -11.27 19.67 10.24
C SER A 8 -10.71 20.87 9.47
N ARG A 9 -9.42 20.86 9.20
CA ARG A 9 -8.69 21.83 8.36
C ARG A 9 -7.45 21.15 7.77
N PHE A 10 -7.02 21.60 6.61
CA PHE A 10 -5.77 21.15 6.01
C PHE A 10 -4.56 21.75 6.75
N GLY A 11 -3.45 21.02 6.77
CA GLY A 11 -2.23 21.48 7.42
C GLY A 11 -1.20 20.39 7.70
N GLY A 12 -0.27 20.67 8.60
CA GLY A 12 0.70 19.72 9.12
C GLY A 12 0.10 18.68 10.06
N PRO A 13 0.89 17.74 10.61
CA PRO A 13 0.39 16.68 11.49
C PRO A 13 -0.34 17.16 12.74
N GLU A 14 -0.15 18.42 13.12
CA GLU A 14 -0.81 19.06 14.28
C GLU A 14 -2.31 19.30 14.11
N VAL A 15 -2.85 19.13 12.89
CA VAL A 15 -4.31 19.25 12.66
C VAL A 15 -5.07 17.96 12.93
N LEU A 16 -4.34 16.85 13.18
CA LEU A 16 -4.93 15.56 13.51
C LEU A 16 -5.44 15.54 14.95
N GLU A 17 -6.69 15.11 15.10
CA GLU A 17 -7.39 15.03 16.38
C GLU A 17 -7.97 13.63 16.59
N ILE A 18 -7.97 13.16 17.83
CA ILE A 18 -8.76 11.99 18.23
C ILE A 18 -10.10 12.50 18.71
N VAL A 19 -11.15 12.17 17.99
CA VAL A 19 -12.53 12.60 18.27
C VAL A 19 -13.44 11.42 18.61
N ASN A 20 -14.53 11.69 19.33
CA ASN A 20 -15.57 10.69 19.55
C ASN A 20 -16.64 10.84 18.46
N LEU A 21 -16.88 9.77 17.72
CA LEU A 21 -17.91 9.69 16.68
C LEU A 21 -19.00 8.70 17.09
N PRO A 22 -20.19 8.76 16.48
CA PRO A 22 -21.17 7.67 16.60
C PRO A 22 -20.57 6.35 16.16
N ASP A 23 -21.00 5.25 16.77
CA ASP A 23 -20.58 3.91 16.37
C ASP A 23 -21.06 3.66 14.93
N PRO A 24 -20.17 3.24 14.01
CA PRO A 24 -20.59 2.90 12.66
C PRO A 24 -21.34 1.56 12.65
N HIS A 25 -22.27 1.38 11.72
CA HIS A 25 -22.97 0.12 11.50
C HIS A 25 -22.76 -0.38 10.07
N PRO A 26 -22.53 -1.69 9.87
CA PRO A 26 -22.31 -2.23 8.54
C PRO A 26 -23.60 -2.24 7.73
N GLY A 27 -23.49 -1.87 6.45
CA GLY A 27 -24.53 -2.07 5.46
C GLY A 27 -24.59 -3.51 4.93
N PRO A 28 -25.48 -3.78 3.95
CA PRO A 28 -25.58 -5.09 3.32
C PRO A 28 -24.22 -5.54 2.71
N GLY A 29 -23.78 -6.74 3.04
CA GLY A 29 -22.50 -7.30 2.56
C GLY A 29 -21.26 -6.78 3.30
N GLU A 30 -21.40 -5.88 4.24
CA GLU A 30 -20.32 -5.31 5.03
C GLU A 30 -20.22 -5.93 6.42
N ILE A 31 -19.07 -5.80 7.04
CA ILE A 31 -18.85 -6.20 8.43
C ILE A 31 -18.31 -5.03 9.25
N ARG A 32 -18.59 -4.98 10.55
CA ARG A 32 -17.89 -4.11 11.47
C ARG A 32 -16.87 -4.90 12.26
N ILE A 33 -15.72 -4.30 12.48
CA ILE A 33 -14.64 -4.86 13.29
C ILE A 33 -14.31 -3.96 14.49
N ALA A 34 -13.99 -4.58 15.62
CA ALA A 34 -13.19 -3.97 16.67
C ALA A 34 -11.73 -3.93 16.16
N VAL A 35 -11.27 -2.75 15.77
CA VAL A 35 -9.95 -2.56 15.17
C VAL A 35 -8.86 -2.88 16.19
N ARG A 36 -7.85 -3.61 15.78
CA ARG A 36 -6.63 -3.89 16.55
C ARG A 36 -5.41 -3.20 15.95
N ALA A 37 -5.41 -3.03 14.63
CA ALA A 37 -4.36 -2.34 13.91
C ALA A 37 -4.90 -1.69 12.64
N ALA A 38 -4.37 -0.53 12.25
CA ALA A 38 -4.71 0.19 11.02
C ALA A 38 -3.44 0.64 10.29
N GLY A 39 -3.42 0.50 8.96
CA GLY A 39 -2.30 0.92 8.14
C GLY A 39 -2.20 2.45 8.03
N VAL A 40 -0.96 2.95 7.88
CA VAL A 40 -0.67 4.34 7.54
C VAL A 40 -0.06 4.41 6.15
N ASN A 41 -0.63 5.25 5.31
CA ASN A 41 -0.26 5.40 3.90
C ASN A 41 0.17 6.83 3.55
N PRO A 42 1.00 7.02 2.51
CA PRO A 42 1.28 8.36 1.99
C PRO A 42 0.02 9.13 1.57
N SER A 43 -1.04 8.44 1.14
CA SER A 43 -2.34 9.06 0.85
C SER A 43 -2.98 9.73 2.06
N ASP A 44 -2.76 9.23 3.28
CA ASP A 44 -3.34 9.80 4.49
C ASP A 44 -2.81 11.22 4.77
N TRP A 45 -1.48 11.42 4.67
CA TRP A 45 -0.93 12.77 4.84
C TRP A 45 -1.14 13.67 3.61
N LYS A 46 -1.22 13.10 2.40
CA LYS A 46 -1.60 13.86 1.20
C LYS A 46 -3.04 14.39 1.31
N LYS A 47 -3.99 13.59 1.80
CA LYS A 47 -5.35 14.04 2.14
C LYS A 47 -5.33 15.15 3.17
N ARG A 48 -4.62 14.95 4.27
CA ARG A 48 -4.50 15.96 5.33
C ARG A 48 -3.92 17.28 4.83
N GLN A 49 -3.05 17.25 3.82
CA GLN A 49 -2.47 18.45 3.19
C GLN A 49 -3.39 19.09 2.13
N GLY A 50 -4.56 18.50 1.83
CA GLY A 50 -5.47 18.99 0.79
C GLY A 50 -5.02 18.69 -0.64
N LEU A 51 -4.18 17.67 -0.83
CA LEU A 51 -3.64 17.30 -2.15
C LEU A 51 -4.52 16.27 -2.90
N MET A 52 -5.58 15.78 -2.28
CA MET A 52 -6.43 14.72 -2.85
C MET A 52 -7.91 15.04 -2.85
N ASP A 53 -8.45 15.50 -1.74
CA ASP A 53 -9.87 15.72 -1.51
C ASP A 53 -10.04 17.05 -0.77
N GLU A 54 -10.98 17.89 -1.23
CA GLU A 54 -11.20 19.23 -0.70
C GLU A 54 -12.29 19.28 0.39
N GLU A 55 -13.08 18.20 0.56
CA GLU A 55 -14.13 18.15 1.56
C GLU A 55 -13.57 18.09 2.99
N LEU A 56 -14.22 18.78 3.92
CA LEU A 56 -13.91 18.78 5.35
C LEU A 56 -15.20 18.72 6.17
N PRO A 57 -15.18 18.08 7.33
CA PRO A 57 -14.08 17.36 7.98
C PRO A 57 -13.88 15.95 7.41
N GLN A 58 -12.66 15.39 7.52
CA GLN A 58 -12.35 14.04 7.05
C GLN A 58 -11.86 13.13 8.19
N THR A 59 -12.29 11.87 8.16
CA THR A 59 -11.71 10.77 8.94
C THR A 59 -10.64 10.07 8.11
N LEU A 60 -9.71 9.37 8.77
CA LEU A 60 -8.57 8.73 8.11
C LEU A 60 -8.60 7.20 8.21
N GLY A 61 -7.86 6.58 7.30
CA GLY A 61 -7.58 5.15 7.25
C GLY A 61 -8.42 4.41 6.21
N TYR A 62 -7.74 3.69 5.32
CA TYR A 62 -8.38 2.87 4.28
C TYR A 62 -8.40 1.40 4.62
N GLU A 63 -7.53 0.97 5.54
CA GLU A 63 -7.27 -0.44 5.82
C GLU A 63 -7.08 -0.68 7.31
N ALA A 64 -7.58 -1.80 7.76
CA ALA A 64 -7.42 -2.25 9.14
C ALA A 64 -7.44 -3.77 9.25
N ALA A 65 -7.02 -4.26 10.41
CA ALA A 65 -7.21 -5.63 10.88
C ALA A 65 -7.81 -5.61 12.29
N GLY A 66 -8.69 -6.55 12.57
CA GLY A 66 -9.38 -6.61 13.85
C GLY A 66 -10.24 -7.85 14.00
N VAL A 67 -11.17 -7.76 14.93
CA VAL A 67 -12.10 -8.85 15.26
C VAL A 67 -13.51 -8.40 14.86
N VAL A 68 -14.21 -9.23 14.11
CA VAL A 68 -15.60 -8.98 13.71
C VAL A 68 -16.50 -8.90 14.94
N ASP A 69 -17.30 -7.85 15.06
CA ASP A 69 -18.26 -7.66 16.15
C ASP A 69 -19.70 -7.44 15.68
N GLU A 70 -19.91 -7.05 14.42
CA GLU A 70 -21.25 -6.89 13.83
C GLU A 70 -21.21 -7.28 12.34
N LEU A 71 -22.29 -7.93 11.88
CA LEU A 71 -22.46 -8.38 10.50
C LEU A 71 -23.60 -7.62 9.85
N GLY A 72 -23.41 -7.15 8.65
CA GLY A 72 -24.46 -6.60 7.81
C GLY A 72 -25.35 -7.69 7.21
N GLU A 73 -26.46 -7.27 6.60
CA GLU A 73 -27.39 -8.19 5.94
C GLU A 73 -26.72 -8.93 4.78
N GLY A 74 -26.95 -10.24 4.67
CA GLY A 74 -26.47 -11.07 3.57
C GLY A 74 -24.98 -11.43 3.65
N VAL A 75 -24.31 -11.16 4.76
CA VAL A 75 -22.93 -11.58 4.99
C VAL A 75 -22.87 -13.07 5.31
N ASP A 76 -22.09 -13.82 4.52
CA ASP A 76 -21.83 -15.24 4.69
C ASP A 76 -20.32 -15.52 4.81
N GLY A 77 -19.97 -16.68 5.39
CA GLY A 77 -18.59 -17.17 5.45
C GLY A 77 -17.70 -16.53 6.52
N VAL A 78 -18.23 -15.60 7.33
CA VAL A 78 -17.55 -14.96 8.47
C VAL A 78 -18.51 -14.85 9.65
N ALA A 79 -18.01 -14.88 10.87
CA ALA A 79 -18.78 -14.79 12.11
C ALA A 79 -18.21 -13.76 13.07
N ALA A 80 -19.04 -13.29 14.03
CA ALA A 80 -18.55 -12.49 15.15
C ALA A 80 -17.49 -13.28 15.93
N GLY A 81 -16.37 -12.61 16.21
CA GLY A 81 -15.18 -13.21 16.83
C GLY A 81 -14.07 -13.58 15.83
N ASP A 82 -14.36 -13.61 14.53
CA ASP A 82 -13.35 -13.93 13.52
C ASP A 82 -12.31 -12.81 13.38
N ARG A 83 -11.07 -13.21 13.13
CA ARG A 83 -9.95 -12.30 12.85
C ARG A 83 -9.90 -12.01 11.36
N VAL A 84 -10.07 -10.74 10.99
CA VAL A 84 -10.09 -10.32 9.58
C VAL A 84 -9.22 -9.09 9.35
N PHE A 85 -8.85 -8.86 8.11
CA PHE A 85 -8.21 -7.64 7.63
C PHE A 85 -8.85 -7.22 6.31
N GLY A 86 -8.81 -5.92 5.99
CA GLY A 86 -9.44 -5.47 4.76
C GLY A 86 -9.50 -3.97 4.58
N PHE A 87 -10.40 -3.56 3.68
CA PHE A 87 -10.61 -2.17 3.30
C PHE A 87 -11.90 -1.60 3.87
N SER A 88 -11.81 -0.39 4.40
CA SER A 88 -12.97 0.44 4.70
C SER A 88 -13.41 1.22 3.47
N ALA A 89 -14.70 1.14 3.11
CA ALA A 89 -15.27 1.90 2.00
C ALA A 89 -15.29 3.39 2.28
N GLU A 90 -15.57 3.77 3.52
CA GLU A 90 -15.76 5.16 3.94
C GLU A 90 -14.48 5.86 4.44
N GLY A 91 -13.36 5.13 4.52
CA GLY A 91 -12.07 5.71 4.86
C GLY A 91 -11.94 6.15 6.32
N ALA A 92 -12.54 5.43 7.27
CA ALA A 92 -12.49 5.70 8.71
C ALA A 92 -11.86 4.54 9.51
N ALA A 93 -10.90 3.83 8.93
CA ALA A 93 -10.29 2.65 9.57
C ALA A 93 -9.28 2.99 10.68
N GLN A 94 -8.80 4.23 10.77
CA GLN A 94 -7.97 4.68 11.91
C GLN A 94 -8.86 5.07 13.10
N ALA A 95 -9.57 4.08 13.66
CA ALA A 95 -10.57 4.22 14.70
C ALA A 95 -10.66 2.95 15.56
N GLU A 96 -11.40 3.00 16.69
CA GLU A 96 -11.66 1.83 17.54
C GLU A 96 -12.62 0.82 16.88
N LEU A 97 -13.55 1.30 16.05
CA LEU A 97 -14.45 0.48 15.22
C LEU A 97 -14.33 0.94 13.76
N ALA A 98 -14.40 0.02 12.84
CA ALA A 98 -14.43 0.31 11.40
C ALA A 98 -15.35 -0.66 10.67
N VAL A 99 -16.03 -0.14 9.63
CA VAL A 99 -16.81 -0.96 8.69
C VAL A 99 -15.90 -1.33 7.53
N LEU A 100 -15.81 -2.63 7.24
CA LEU A 100 -15.08 -3.15 6.09
C LEU A 100 -16.06 -3.65 5.03
N SER A 101 -15.86 -3.18 3.80
CA SER A 101 -16.63 -3.61 2.62
C SER A 101 -15.90 -4.68 1.81
N TRP A 102 -14.62 -4.89 2.04
CA TRP A 102 -13.80 -5.94 1.45
C TRP A 102 -12.82 -6.47 2.46
N TYR A 103 -12.86 -7.77 2.73
CA TYR A 103 -12.11 -8.36 3.82
C TYR A 103 -11.72 -9.82 3.53
N ALA A 104 -10.68 -10.28 4.20
CA ALA A 104 -10.23 -11.66 4.20
C ALA A 104 -9.83 -12.10 5.62
N PRO A 105 -9.79 -13.41 5.90
CA PRO A 105 -9.30 -13.93 7.17
C PRO A 105 -7.83 -13.58 7.39
N VAL A 106 -7.48 -13.19 8.62
CA VAL A 106 -6.06 -12.96 8.97
C VAL A 106 -5.30 -14.28 8.87
N PRO A 107 -4.23 -14.36 8.08
CA PRO A 107 -3.37 -15.54 8.02
C PRO A 107 -2.91 -15.95 9.42
N PRO A 108 -2.95 -17.25 9.78
CA PRO A 108 -2.58 -17.73 11.11
C PRO A 108 -1.19 -17.30 11.58
N SER A 109 -0.23 -17.18 10.66
CA SER A 109 1.15 -16.75 10.95
C SER A 109 1.28 -15.26 11.29
N LEU A 110 0.25 -14.43 11.04
CA LEU A 110 0.30 -13.00 11.25
C LEU A 110 -0.43 -12.57 12.54
N ASP A 111 0.15 -11.57 13.19
CA ASP A 111 -0.56 -10.72 14.15
C ASP A 111 -1.41 -9.66 13.42
N PHE A 112 -2.17 -8.87 14.17
CA PHE A 112 -3.01 -7.83 13.57
C PHE A 112 -2.19 -6.71 12.91
N ALA A 113 -1.00 -6.40 13.42
CA ALA A 113 -0.14 -5.38 12.80
C ALA A 113 0.38 -5.83 11.43
N GLY A 114 0.84 -7.08 11.33
CA GLY A 114 1.23 -7.69 10.06
C GLY A 114 0.06 -7.76 9.07
N ALA A 115 -1.12 -8.15 9.53
CA ALA A 115 -2.31 -8.23 8.68
C ALA A 115 -2.78 -6.84 8.18
N ALA A 116 -2.80 -5.82 9.05
CA ALA A 116 -3.16 -4.45 8.68
C ALA A 116 -2.17 -3.80 7.70
N ALA A 117 -0.97 -4.35 7.56
CA ALA A 117 0.02 -3.87 6.61
C ALA A 117 -0.28 -4.28 5.16
N LEU A 118 -1.08 -5.32 4.94
CA LEU A 118 -1.24 -5.98 3.65
C LEU A 118 -2.15 -5.25 2.66
N PRO A 119 -3.39 -4.82 3.00
CA PRO A 119 -4.41 -4.52 2.00
C PRO A 119 -3.97 -3.51 0.95
N ALA A 120 -3.59 -2.29 1.35
CA ALA A 120 -3.22 -1.24 0.40
C ALA A 120 -1.95 -1.58 -0.39
N ALA A 121 -0.97 -2.25 0.23
CA ALA A 121 0.26 -2.62 -0.44
C ALA A 121 0.02 -3.68 -1.51
N VAL A 122 -0.75 -4.73 -1.17
CA VAL A 122 -1.01 -5.87 -2.06
C VAL A 122 -1.96 -5.48 -3.19
N GLU A 123 -3.05 -4.79 -2.89
CA GLU A 123 -4.00 -4.30 -3.90
C GLU A 123 -3.29 -3.38 -4.90
N THR A 124 -2.57 -2.37 -4.42
CA THR A 124 -1.90 -1.40 -5.29
C THR A 124 -0.84 -2.06 -6.16
N ALA A 125 -0.06 -2.99 -5.60
CA ALA A 125 0.93 -3.75 -6.35
C ALA A 125 0.27 -4.65 -7.40
N THR A 126 -0.77 -5.40 -7.05
CA THR A 126 -1.49 -6.29 -7.98
C THR A 126 -2.10 -5.49 -9.12
N ARG A 127 -2.82 -4.41 -8.83
CA ARG A 127 -3.41 -3.51 -9.82
C ARG A 127 -2.37 -2.93 -10.77
N ALA A 128 -1.23 -2.48 -10.24
CA ALA A 128 -0.14 -1.94 -11.07
C ALA A 128 0.46 -3.01 -11.98
N LEU A 129 0.71 -4.21 -11.49
CA LEU A 129 1.24 -5.33 -12.28
C LEU A 129 0.25 -5.78 -13.36
N ASP A 130 -1.05 -5.81 -13.06
CA ASP A 130 -2.10 -6.15 -14.03
C ASP A 130 -2.19 -5.12 -15.15
N GLN A 131 -2.18 -3.83 -14.79
CA GLN A 131 -2.21 -2.73 -15.75
C GLN A 131 -0.95 -2.65 -16.63
N LEU A 132 0.20 -3.08 -16.13
CA LEU A 132 1.45 -3.21 -16.87
C LEU A 132 1.53 -4.51 -17.70
N GLY A 133 0.59 -5.45 -17.49
CA GLY A 133 0.60 -6.75 -18.17
C GLY A 133 1.78 -7.64 -17.78
N VAL A 134 2.24 -7.57 -16.53
CA VAL A 134 3.40 -8.34 -16.04
C VAL A 134 3.05 -9.83 -15.96
N THR A 135 3.78 -10.64 -16.71
CA THR A 135 3.64 -12.10 -16.79
C THR A 135 5.00 -12.79 -16.74
N GLY A 136 5.02 -14.12 -16.77
CA GLY A 136 6.25 -14.90 -16.91
C GLY A 136 7.05 -14.49 -18.15
N GLY A 137 8.36 -14.26 -17.97
CA GLY A 137 9.26 -13.78 -19.03
C GLY A 137 9.36 -12.26 -19.15
N SER A 138 8.52 -11.46 -18.46
CA SER A 138 8.70 -10.02 -18.36
C SER A 138 9.96 -9.67 -17.56
N THR A 139 10.64 -8.58 -17.93
CA THR A 139 11.63 -7.92 -17.08
C THR A 139 11.02 -6.63 -16.55
N LEU A 140 10.73 -6.58 -15.26
CA LEU A 140 10.11 -5.43 -14.58
C LEU A 140 11.17 -4.62 -13.82
N LEU A 141 11.17 -3.29 -14.01
CA LEU A 141 11.90 -2.35 -13.16
C LEU A 141 10.94 -1.75 -12.14
N VAL A 142 11.26 -1.87 -10.85
CA VAL A 142 10.49 -1.27 -9.76
C VAL A 142 11.29 -0.15 -9.11
N ASN A 143 10.85 1.10 -9.27
CA ASN A 143 11.41 2.22 -8.52
C ASN A 143 10.79 2.30 -7.13
N GLY A 144 11.63 2.41 -6.09
CA GLY A 144 11.18 2.38 -4.69
C GLY A 144 10.86 0.96 -4.19
N ALA A 145 11.59 -0.04 -4.67
CA ALA A 145 11.33 -1.46 -4.43
C ALA A 145 11.39 -1.90 -2.96
N SER A 146 12.00 -1.13 -2.05
CA SER A 146 12.05 -1.47 -0.61
C SER A 146 10.89 -0.89 0.22
N GLY A 147 10.06 -0.03 -0.36
CA GLY A 147 8.85 0.48 0.28
C GLY A 147 7.74 -0.57 0.35
N SER A 148 6.61 -0.26 1.02
CA SER A 148 5.53 -1.24 1.20
C SER A 148 4.94 -1.74 -0.13
N VAL A 149 4.54 -0.84 -1.04
CA VAL A 149 4.01 -1.24 -2.35
C VAL A 149 5.10 -1.82 -3.24
N GLY A 150 6.31 -1.22 -3.23
CA GLY A 150 7.43 -1.71 -4.05
C GLY A 150 7.84 -3.14 -3.70
N SER A 151 7.96 -3.47 -2.41
CA SER A 151 8.30 -4.83 -1.98
C SER A 151 7.18 -5.85 -2.24
N ALA A 152 5.91 -5.43 -2.15
CA ALA A 152 4.80 -6.25 -2.58
C ALA A 152 4.85 -6.52 -4.10
N ALA A 153 5.07 -5.48 -4.91
CA ALA A 153 5.18 -5.60 -6.36
C ALA A 153 6.34 -6.53 -6.79
N VAL A 154 7.50 -6.44 -6.12
CA VAL A 154 8.63 -7.35 -6.36
C VAL A 154 8.20 -8.80 -6.17
N GLN A 155 7.65 -9.14 -5.01
CA GLN A 155 7.31 -10.53 -4.68
C GLN A 155 6.18 -11.07 -5.56
N LEU A 156 5.15 -10.28 -5.82
CA LEU A 156 4.04 -10.68 -6.70
C LEU A 156 4.50 -10.85 -8.16
N ALA A 157 5.42 -10.00 -8.65
CA ALA A 157 5.98 -10.14 -9.99
C ALA A 157 6.86 -11.40 -10.09
N VAL A 158 7.69 -11.67 -9.07
CA VAL A 158 8.49 -12.92 -8.99
C VAL A 158 7.58 -14.15 -8.95
N ALA A 159 6.48 -14.11 -8.19
CA ALA A 159 5.49 -15.18 -8.16
C ALA A 159 4.81 -15.42 -9.51
N ARG A 160 4.70 -14.39 -10.37
CA ARG A 160 4.22 -14.49 -11.77
C ARG A 160 5.30 -15.01 -12.74
N GLY A 161 6.53 -15.25 -12.27
CA GLY A 161 7.66 -15.68 -13.09
C GLY A 161 8.38 -14.56 -13.83
N ALA A 162 8.19 -13.31 -13.44
CA ALA A 162 8.90 -12.17 -14.00
C ALA A 162 10.30 -12.03 -13.38
N ARG A 163 11.26 -11.55 -14.16
CA ARG A 163 12.54 -11.05 -13.67
C ARG A 163 12.34 -9.63 -13.13
N VAL A 164 12.85 -9.34 -11.94
CA VAL A 164 12.64 -8.03 -11.31
C VAL A 164 13.96 -7.35 -11.01
N ILE A 165 14.14 -6.11 -11.49
CA ILE A 165 15.20 -5.19 -11.09
C ILE A 165 14.56 -4.16 -10.16
N GLY A 166 15.10 -3.96 -8.95
CA GLY A 166 14.53 -3.06 -7.96
C GLY A 166 15.48 -1.94 -7.55
N THR A 167 15.00 -0.69 -7.55
CA THR A 167 15.80 0.42 -7.03
C THR A 167 15.63 0.56 -5.52
N ALA A 168 16.73 0.69 -4.80
CA ALA A 168 16.75 0.99 -3.37
C ALA A 168 18.08 1.63 -2.96
N SER A 169 18.16 2.14 -1.73
CA SER A 169 19.45 2.49 -1.12
C SER A 169 20.31 1.23 -0.95
N PRO A 170 21.65 1.34 -0.99
CA PRO A 170 22.55 0.18 -0.82
C PRO A 170 22.26 -0.64 0.45
N ALA A 171 21.83 0.02 1.54
CA ALA A 171 21.46 -0.64 2.79
C ALA A 171 20.26 -1.62 2.65
N ASN A 172 19.44 -1.48 1.61
CA ASN A 172 18.29 -2.34 1.34
C ASN A 172 18.54 -3.37 0.22
N HIS A 173 19.76 -3.44 -0.36
CA HIS A 173 20.03 -4.35 -1.47
C HIS A 173 19.91 -5.83 -1.06
N ASP A 174 20.41 -6.20 0.12
CA ASP A 174 20.30 -7.59 0.59
C ASP A 174 18.83 -7.97 0.84
N TYR A 175 18.04 -7.02 1.38
CA TYR A 175 16.60 -7.23 1.51
C TYR A 175 15.93 -7.49 0.16
N LEU A 176 16.22 -6.69 -0.88
CA LEU A 176 15.64 -6.92 -2.21
C LEU A 176 16.04 -8.28 -2.81
N ARG A 177 17.28 -8.74 -2.57
CA ARG A 177 17.71 -10.08 -2.99
C ARG A 177 16.88 -11.18 -2.31
N THR A 178 16.56 -11.03 -1.02
CA THR A 178 15.68 -11.99 -0.34
C THR A 178 14.27 -12.05 -0.91
N LEU A 179 13.80 -10.96 -1.53
CA LEU A 179 12.52 -10.90 -2.23
C LEU A 179 12.56 -11.43 -3.67
N GLY A 180 13.76 -11.79 -4.17
CA GLY A 180 13.96 -12.29 -5.53
C GLY A 180 14.26 -11.21 -6.58
N ALA A 181 14.54 -9.96 -6.19
CA ALA A 181 14.91 -8.89 -7.12
C ALA A 181 16.44 -8.72 -7.23
N GLU A 182 16.89 -8.22 -8.38
CA GLU A 182 18.23 -7.73 -8.62
C GLU A 182 18.28 -6.24 -8.21
N PRO A 183 19.00 -5.88 -7.11
CA PRO A 183 18.97 -4.51 -6.62
C PRO A 183 19.93 -3.61 -7.39
N VAL A 184 19.50 -2.35 -7.61
CA VAL A 184 20.34 -1.25 -8.08
C VAL A 184 20.14 -0.01 -7.20
N ALA A 185 21.17 0.82 -7.06
CA ALA A 185 21.02 2.10 -6.40
C ALA A 185 20.24 3.08 -7.28
N TYR A 186 19.34 3.86 -6.70
CA TYR A 186 18.68 4.99 -7.37
C TYR A 186 19.62 6.19 -7.51
N GLY A 187 19.14 7.27 -8.17
CA GLY A 187 19.90 8.50 -8.38
C GLY A 187 20.82 8.46 -9.58
N ASP A 188 21.73 9.44 -9.68
CA ASP A 188 22.58 9.68 -10.85
C ASP A 188 23.20 8.42 -11.42
N GLY A 189 23.07 8.23 -12.73
CA GLY A 189 23.57 7.04 -13.43
C GLY A 189 22.70 5.78 -13.31
N LEU A 190 21.44 5.91 -12.88
CA LEU A 190 20.47 4.81 -12.79
C LEU A 190 20.38 4.03 -14.12
N THR A 191 20.22 4.74 -15.24
CA THR A 191 20.12 4.13 -16.59
C THR A 191 21.30 3.20 -16.88
N GLY A 192 22.52 3.64 -16.59
CA GLY A 192 23.73 2.83 -16.80
C GLY A 192 23.76 1.56 -15.93
N ARG A 193 23.36 1.68 -14.66
CA ARG A 193 23.29 0.53 -13.74
C ARG A 193 22.25 -0.50 -14.16
N VAL A 194 21.06 -0.04 -14.60
CA VAL A 194 20.02 -0.95 -15.09
C VAL A 194 20.43 -1.60 -16.39
N ARG A 195 21.02 -0.88 -17.35
CA ARG A 195 21.53 -1.45 -18.61
C ARG A 195 22.65 -2.45 -18.41
N ALA A 196 23.44 -2.32 -17.36
CA ALA A 196 24.46 -3.34 -17.02
C ALA A 196 23.82 -4.69 -16.64
N LEU A 197 22.60 -4.72 -16.10
CA LEU A 197 21.83 -5.92 -15.79
C LEU A 197 20.91 -6.34 -16.95
N ALA A 198 20.32 -5.37 -17.65
CA ALA A 198 19.39 -5.57 -18.75
C ALA A 198 19.86 -4.72 -19.96
N PRO A 199 20.83 -5.20 -20.77
CA PRO A 199 21.38 -4.41 -21.89
C PRO A 199 20.34 -3.98 -22.92
N ASP A 200 19.32 -4.81 -23.14
CA ASP A 200 18.23 -4.56 -24.07
C ASP A 200 17.08 -3.73 -23.47
N GLY A 201 17.25 -3.25 -22.24
CA GLY A 201 16.21 -2.53 -21.48
C GLY A 201 15.30 -3.46 -20.66
N VAL A 202 14.19 -2.91 -20.20
CA VAL A 202 13.17 -3.63 -19.42
C VAL A 202 11.84 -3.68 -20.17
N SER A 203 11.01 -4.68 -19.91
CA SER A 203 9.70 -4.79 -20.58
C SER A 203 8.74 -3.70 -20.09
N THR A 204 8.75 -3.42 -18.79
CA THR A 204 7.88 -2.45 -18.13
C THR A 204 8.56 -1.86 -16.90
N ALA A 205 8.08 -0.69 -16.45
CA ALA A 205 8.57 -0.06 -15.23
C ALA A 205 7.42 0.43 -14.34
N LEU A 206 7.53 0.16 -13.04
CA LEU A 206 6.64 0.67 -12.00
C LEU A 206 7.38 1.71 -11.15
N ASP A 207 6.83 2.92 -11.09
CA ASP A 207 7.27 3.93 -10.13
C ASP A 207 6.38 3.92 -8.89
N ALA A 208 6.94 3.47 -7.77
CA ALA A 208 6.27 3.43 -6.46
C ALA A 208 6.83 4.50 -5.48
N ALA A 209 7.74 5.36 -5.93
CA ALA A 209 8.40 6.33 -5.07
C ALA A 209 8.29 7.79 -5.54
N GLY A 210 8.11 8.02 -6.83
CA GLY A 210 8.18 9.36 -7.43
C GLY A 210 9.63 9.83 -7.60
N SER A 211 9.90 11.05 -7.20
CA SER A 211 11.27 11.64 -7.19
C SER A 211 11.81 12.06 -8.56
N GLY A 212 10.91 12.32 -9.54
CA GLY A 212 11.30 12.81 -10.86
C GLY A 212 12.00 11.79 -11.76
N VAL A 213 11.88 10.48 -11.45
CA VAL A 213 12.58 9.37 -12.12
C VAL A 213 11.93 8.96 -13.45
N LEU A 214 10.74 9.47 -13.77
CA LEU A 214 9.97 9.03 -14.94
C LEU A 214 10.73 9.13 -16.27
N PRO A 215 11.53 10.15 -16.57
CA PRO A 215 12.31 10.20 -17.80
C PRO A 215 13.24 9.00 -17.98
N GLU A 216 13.97 8.61 -16.92
CA GLU A 216 14.87 7.44 -16.96
C GLU A 216 14.08 6.13 -17.11
N LEU A 217 12.93 5.99 -16.43
CA LEU A 217 12.09 4.81 -16.57
C LEU A 217 11.52 4.69 -17.99
N ILE A 218 11.12 5.78 -18.61
CA ILE A 218 10.64 5.85 -20.01
C ILE A 218 11.73 5.41 -20.97
N GLU A 219 12.96 5.93 -20.80
CA GLU A 219 14.12 5.56 -21.61
C GLU A 219 14.42 4.05 -21.50
N LEU A 220 14.40 3.52 -20.27
CA LEU A 220 14.73 2.11 -19.99
C LEU A 220 13.64 1.14 -20.50
N ALA A 221 12.36 1.54 -20.44
CA ALA A 221 11.24 0.73 -20.87
C ALA A 221 10.87 0.93 -22.36
N GLY A 222 11.56 1.82 -23.07
CA GLY A 222 11.34 2.07 -24.50
C GLY A 222 10.10 2.88 -24.82
N GLY A 223 9.52 3.59 -23.85
CA GLY A 223 8.41 4.50 -24.07
C GLY A 223 7.46 4.64 -22.88
N PRO A 224 6.68 5.75 -22.82
CA PRO A 224 5.80 6.04 -21.70
C PRO A 224 4.65 5.02 -21.54
N GLY A 225 4.24 4.34 -22.62
CA GLY A 225 3.20 3.31 -22.57
C GLY A 225 3.58 2.07 -21.77
N HIS A 226 4.85 1.87 -21.47
CA HIS A 226 5.39 0.76 -20.68
C HIS A 226 5.72 1.15 -19.23
N VAL A 227 5.40 2.39 -18.84
CA VAL A 227 5.66 2.93 -17.50
C VAL A 227 4.34 3.24 -16.81
N LEU A 228 4.29 2.93 -15.52
CA LEU A 228 3.18 3.26 -14.64
C LEU A 228 3.72 3.87 -13.36
N THR A 229 3.11 4.94 -12.89
CA THR A 229 3.41 5.51 -11.56
C THR A 229 2.18 5.50 -10.66
N ILE A 230 2.41 5.28 -9.36
CA ILE A 230 1.42 5.45 -8.30
C ILE A 230 1.75 6.64 -7.39
N ALA A 231 2.88 7.30 -7.64
CA ALA A 231 3.47 8.28 -6.73
C ALA A 231 3.52 9.70 -7.31
N ASP A 232 3.74 9.84 -8.64
CA ASP A 232 3.96 11.11 -9.32
C ASP A 232 2.84 11.43 -10.32
N PHE A 233 1.77 12.05 -9.83
CA PHE A 233 0.63 12.47 -10.66
C PHE A 233 1.01 13.58 -11.67
N ALA A 234 1.83 14.54 -11.24
CA ALA A 234 2.23 15.66 -12.09
C ALA A 234 3.13 15.19 -13.24
N GLY A 235 4.16 14.40 -12.93
CA GLY A 235 5.03 13.79 -13.92
C GLY A 235 4.30 12.84 -14.87
N ALA A 236 3.32 12.09 -14.38
CA ALA A 236 2.50 11.23 -15.23
C ALA A 236 1.78 12.05 -16.33
N LYS A 237 1.20 13.19 -15.98
CA LYS A 237 0.55 14.09 -16.91
C LYS A 237 1.56 14.75 -17.88
N GLU A 238 2.72 15.15 -17.38
CA GLU A 238 3.78 15.80 -18.15
C GLU A 238 4.37 14.86 -19.22
N TYR A 239 4.69 13.62 -18.84
CA TYR A 239 5.38 12.66 -19.72
C TYR A 239 4.47 11.67 -20.41
N GLY A 240 3.14 11.74 -20.22
CA GLY A 240 2.19 10.81 -20.83
C GLY A 240 2.26 9.39 -20.27
N VAL A 241 2.73 9.24 -19.02
CA VAL A 241 2.80 7.98 -18.29
C VAL A 241 1.44 7.71 -17.65
N ARG A 242 1.07 6.44 -17.51
CA ARG A 242 -0.15 6.06 -16.78
C ARG A 242 0.01 6.31 -15.29
N PHE A 243 -0.89 7.11 -14.71
CA PHE A 243 -1.07 7.19 -13.27
C PHE A 243 -2.13 6.18 -12.83
N SER A 244 -1.80 5.34 -11.85
CA SER A 244 -2.72 4.34 -11.31
C SER A 244 -3.21 4.74 -9.92
N SER A 245 -4.52 4.98 -9.81
CA SER A 245 -5.22 5.20 -8.53
C SER A 245 -6.32 4.16 -8.33
N GLY A 246 -6.88 4.08 -7.11
CA GLY A 246 -8.01 3.21 -6.82
C GLY A 246 -9.30 3.55 -7.60
N GLU A 247 -9.38 4.76 -8.17
CA GLU A 247 -10.52 5.19 -9.00
C GLU A 247 -10.59 4.49 -10.35
N SER A 248 -9.46 4.00 -10.86
CA SER A 248 -9.38 3.24 -12.11
C SER A 248 -9.77 1.77 -11.99
N GLY A 249 -10.34 1.37 -10.86
CA GLY A 249 -10.68 -0.01 -10.51
C GLY A 249 -9.64 -0.63 -9.57
N ARG A 250 -10.11 -1.22 -8.48
CA ARG A 250 -9.26 -1.88 -7.48
C ARG A 250 -9.09 -3.37 -7.78
N ALA A 251 -7.91 -3.89 -7.52
CA ALA A 251 -7.60 -5.32 -7.57
C ALA A 251 -7.92 -5.99 -6.22
N LEU A 252 -9.16 -5.90 -5.76
CA LEU A 252 -9.59 -6.35 -4.42
C LEU A 252 -9.43 -7.87 -4.24
N HIS A 253 -9.52 -8.65 -5.31
CA HIS A 253 -9.27 -10.09 -5.33
C HIS A 253 -7.87 -10.47 -4.82
N ALA A 254 -6.94 -9.52 -4.82
CA ALA A 254 -5.58 -9.75 -4.30
C ALA A 254 -5.56 -10.11 -2.81
N LEU A 255 -6.61 -9.78 -2.04
CA LEU A 255 -6.72 -10.16 -0.63
C LEU A 255 -7.06 -11.65 -0.46
N ASP A 256 -7.72 -12.26 -1.45
CA ASP A 256 -8.10 -13.68 -1.40
C ASP A 256 -6.86 -14.58 -1.51
N ASP A 257 -5.89 -14.19 -2.34
CA ASP A 257 -4.70 -15.00 -2.66
C ASP A 257 -3.54 -14.78 -1.67
N ILE A 258 -3.49 -13.61 -1.01
CA ILE A 258 -2.33 -13.22 -0.22
C ILE A 258 -2.12 -14.09 1.02
N GLY A 259 -3.20 -14.66 1.54
CA GLY A 259 -3.16 -15.59 2.68
C GLY A 259 -2.28 -16.81 2.39
N GLU A 260 -2.51 -17.48 1.26
CA GLU A 260 -1.73 -18.64 0.83
C GLU A 260 -0.26 -18.30 0.58
N LEU A 261 0.00 -17.17 -0.08
CA LEU A 261 1.36 -16.71 -0.34
C LEU A 261 2.12 -16.42 0.95
N THR A 262 1.45 -15.84 1.94
CA THR A 262 2.02 -15.55 3.26
C THR A 262 2.32 -16.84 4.03
N GLU A 263 1.37 -17.77 4.13
CA GLU A 263 1.54 -19.02 4.84
C GLU A 263 2.61 -19.94 4.22
N SER A 264 2.75 -19.90 2.89
CA SER A 264 3.81 -20.65 2.19
C SER A 264 5.19 -19.97 2.25
N GLY A 265 5.30 -18.80 2.89
CA GLY A 265 6.55 -18.03 2.96
C GLY A 265 6.99 -17.38 1.65
N ARG A 266 6.11 -17.37 0.65
CA ARG A 266 6.38 -16.74 -0.67
C ARG A 266 6.08 -15.25 -0.68
N PHE A 267 5.44 -14.74 0.37
CA PHE A 267 5.18 -13.32 0.55
C PHE A 267 5.39 -12.90 2.01
N SER A 268 6.04 -11.76 2.20
CA SER A 268 6.18 -11.12 3.51
C SER A 268 6.24 -9.61 3.35
N LEU A 269 5.61 -8.90 4.27
CA LEU A 269 5.68 -7.44 4.31
C LEU A 269 6.06 -6.99 5.72
N PRO A 270 7.27 -6.42 5.92
CA PRO A 270 7.70 -6.01 7.24
C PRO A 270 6.89 -4.81 7.74
N VAL A 271 6.51 -4.84 9.02
CA VAL A 271 6.05 -3.66 9.74
C VAL A 271 7.30 -2.89 10.18
N ALA A 272 7.50 -1.72 9.57
CA ALA A 272 8.68 -0.88 9.83
C ALA A 272 8.64 -0.29 11.23
N ARG A 273 7.47 0.16 11.67
CA ARG A 273 7.23 0.72 13.00
C ARG A 273 5.73 0.72 13.32
N THR A 274 5.43 0.52 14.61
CA THR A 274 4.08 0.67 15.16
C THR A 274 3.98 1.90 16.05
N PHE A 275 2.78 2.49 16.14
CA PHE A 275 2.47 3.62 17.00
C PHE A 275 1.11 3.37 17.66
N PRO A 276 0.89 3.80 18.92
CA PRO A 276 -0.46 3.91 19.45
C PRO A 276 -1.32 4.85 18.59
N LEU A 277 -2.64 4.62 18.50
CA LEU A 277 -3.56 5.49 17.75
C LEU A 277 -3.40 6.98 18.15
N ALA A 278 -3.16 7.24 19.43
CA ALA A 278 -2.95 8.60 19.93
C ALA A 278 -1.68 9.28 19.38
N GLU A 279 -0.74 8.53 18.83
CA GLU A 279 0.50 9.04 18.22
C GLU A 279 0.41 9.16 16.69
N VAL A 280 -0.79 9.20 16.12
CA VAL A 280 -0.99 9.29 14.67
C VAL A 280 -0.25 10.47 14.03
N ALA A 281 -0.15 11.61 14.71
CA ALA A 281 0.61 12.76 14.22
C ALA A 281 2.10 12.44 14.01
N GLU A 282 2.70 11.64 14.90
CA GLU A 282 4.08 11.17 14.75
C GLU A 282 4.22 10.14 13.64
N ALA A 283 3.26 9.22 13.51
CA ALA A 283 3.22 8.27 12.40
C ALA A 283 3.18 8.99 11.04
N HIS A 284 2.43 10.09 10.91
CA HIS A 284 2.40 10.92 9.72
C HIS A 284 3.75 11.60 9.45
N ARG A 285 4.42 12.18 10.47
CA ARG A 285 5.77 12.77 10.32
C ARG A 285 6.77 11.75 9.80
N VAL A 286 6.74 10.56 10.35
CA VAL A 286 7.63 9.45 9.92
C VAL A 286 7.30 9.03 8.49
N SER A 287 6.01 8.96 8.11
CA SER A 287 5.57 8.64 6.75
C SER A 287 6.01 9.70 5.72
N GLU A 288 5.88 10.99 6.06
CA GLU A 288 6.28 12.11 5.21
C GLU A 288 7.79 12.16 4.95
N ASN A 289 8.60 11.80 5.95
CA ASN A 289 10.05 11.72 5.80
C ASN A 289 10.49 10.60 4.84
N GLY A 290 9.63 9.61 4.59
CA GLY A 290 9.93 8.51 3.68
C GLY A 290 11.09 7.62 4.12
N HIS A 291 11.76 6.96 3.16
CA HIS A 291 12.93 6.08 3.36
C HIS A 291 12.67 4.87 4.28
N LEU A 292 11.42 4.43 4.35
CA LEU A 292 11.01 3.29 5.17
C LEU A 292 11.13 1.97 4.39
N ARG A 293 11.52 0.92 5.10
CA ARG A 293 11.41 -0.45 4.63
C ARG A 293 10.15 -1.09 5.22
N GLY A 294 9.11 -1.29 4.38
CA GLY A 294 7.83 -1.86 4.82
C GLY A 294 6.80 -0.81 5.23
N LYS A 295 5.91 -1.18 6.15
CA LYS A 295 4.67 -0.45 6.48
C LYS A 295 4.71 0.19 7.86
N LEU A 296 4.06 1.36 8.00
CA LEU A 296 3.72 1.93 9.30
C LEU A 296 2.31 1.50 9.69
N VAL A 297 2.11 1.20 10.97
CA VAL A 297 0.85 0.70 11.51
C VAL A 297 0.51 1.40 12.83
N LEU A 298 -0.76 1.79 12.99
CA LEU A 298 -1.33 2.26 14.25
C LEU A 298 -1.90 1.05 15.00
N LEU A 299 -1.58 0.94 16.29
CA LEU A 299 -2.17 -0.03 17.19
C LEU A 299 -3.35 0.62 17.92
N VAL A 300 -4.47 -0.11 17.97
CA VAL A 300 -5.73 0.32 18.53
C VAL A 300 -6.13 -0.63 19.67
N GLY A 301 -6.32 -0.08 20.86
CA GLY A 301 -6.69 -0.87 22.06
C GLY A 301 -5.74 -0.67 23.19
#